data_f600c270cfac180d1f86e0d8c9ec9c66
#
_entry.id   f600c270cfac180d1f86e0d8c9ec9c66
#
_cell.length_a   1.000
_cell.length_b   1.000
_cell.length_c   1.000
_cell.angle_alpha   90.00
_cell.angle_beta   90.00
_cell.angle_gamma   90.00
#
_symmetry.space_group_name_H-M   'P 1'
#
loop_
_entity.id
_entity.type
_entity.pdbx_description
1 polymer ?
#
loop_
_entity_poly.entity_id
_entity_poly.type
_entity_poly.pdbx_seq_one_letter_code
_entity_poly.pdbx_strand_id
1 'polypeptide(L)'
;MGGNKGREKISLIETINSKNISKVLVLQGGVSEEKEVSDLTAESCIEALEKASFDVEALSLDSRNINELAELVKSKNPDVIFNALHGGAGEDGSIQGIFETLKIPYTHSGVLSSAIAMDKFISKKLFKASGLPVIED
;
A
#
# COMPACT_ATOMS: atom_id res chain seq x y z
N MET A 1 -30.04 -7.06 -5.41
CA MET A 1 -28.93 -6.62 -6.29
C MET A 1 -27.62 -6.69 -5.53
N GLY A 2 -27.01 -7.84 -5.44
CA GLY A 2 -25.78 -8.11 -4.70
C GLY A 2 -24.98 -9.21 -5.38
N GLY A 3 -24.31 -8.90 -6.48
CA GLY A 3 -23.71 -9.99 -7.25
C GLY A 3 -22.52 -9.66 -8.13
N ASN A 4 -21.66 -8.70 -7.79
CA ASN A 4 -20.48 -8.53 -8.65
C ASN A 4 -19.15 -8.19 -7.94
N LYS A 5 -19.15 -7.89 -6.64
CA LYS A 5 -17.92 -7.53 -5.92
C LYS A 5 -17.01 -8.73 -5.58
N GLY A 6 -17.55 -9.95 -5.57
CA GLY A 6 -16.76 -11.16 -5.31
C GLY A 6 -15.95 -11.65 -6.51
N ARG A 7 -16.45 -11.41 -7.72
CA ARG A 7 -15.78 -11.90 -8.95
C ARG A 7 -14.54 -11.07 -9.32
N GLU A 8 -14.55 -9.75 -9.07
CA GLU A 8 -13.36 -8.92 -9.34
C GLU A 8 -12.19 -9.23 -8.41
N LYS A 9 -12.45 -9.52 -7.13
CA LYS A 9 -11.40 -9.95 -6.19
C LYS A 9 -10.80 -11.30 -6.54
N ILE A 10 -11.61 -12.25 -7.00
CA ILE A 10 -11.13 -13.57 -7.44
C ILE A 10 -10.26 -13.45 -8.69
N SER A 11 -10.64 -12.60 -9.64
CA SER A 11 -9.85 -12.31 -10.84
C SER A 11 -8.49 -11.66 -10.51
N LEU A 12 -8.42 -10.79 -9.52
CA LEU A 12 -7.15 -10.17 -9.09
C LEU A 12 -6.21 -11.18 -8.43
N ILE A 13 -6.76 -12.05 -7.57
CA ILE A 13 -5.99 -13.14 -6.91
C ILE A 13 -5.52 -14.15 -7.95
N GLU A 14 -6.34 -14.52 -8.94
CA GLU A 14 -5.94 -15.40 -10.03
C GLU A 14 -4.87 -14.76 -10.92
N THR A 15 -4.93 -13.46 -11.15
CA THR A 15 -3.91 -12.71 -11.90
C THR A 15 -2.59 -12.61 -11.13
N ILE A 16 -2.64 -12.47 -9.82
CA ILE A 16 -1.44 -12.46 -8.96
C ILE A 16 -0.81 -13.85 -8.93
N ASN A 17 -1.61 -14.91 -8.81
CA ASN A 17 -1.13 -16.29 -8.80
C ASN A 17 -0.61 -16.77 -10.17
N SER A 18 -0.98 -16.11 -11.27
CA SER A 18 -0.51 -16.46 -12.63
C SER A 18 0.75 -15.70 -13.05
N LYS A 19 1.11 -14.62 -12.35
CA LYS A 19 2.39 -13.93 -12.56
C LYS A 19 3.43 -14.53 -11.62
N ASN A 20 4.55 -15.00 -12.17
CA ASN A 20 5.76 -15.24 -11.38
C ASN A 20 6.24 -13.90 -10.83
N ILE A 21 5.82 -13.54 -9.62
CA ILE A 21 6.32 -12.36 -8.92
C ILE A 21 7.76 -12.66 -8.55
N SER A 22 8.68 -11.90 -9.09
CA SER A 22 10.10 -12.02 -8.77
C SER A 22 10.67 -10.70 -8.27
N LYS A 23 10.24 -9.57 -8.83
CA LYS A 23 10.77 -8.25 -8.49
C LYS A 23 9.83 -7.49 -7.57
N VAL A 24 10.31 -7.20 -6.36
CA VAL A 24 9.59 -6.46 -5.32
C VAL A 24 10.23 -5.09 -5.14
N LEU A 25 9.43 -4.03 -5.27
CA LEU A 25 9.84 -2.68 -4.92
C LEU A 25 9.36 -2.35 -3.52
N VAL A 26 10.27 -2.14 -2.59
CA VAL A 26 9.96 -1.74 -1.22
C VAL A 26 10.01 -0.22 -1.11
N LEU A 27 8.88 0.40 -0.79
CA LEU A 27 8.82 1.84 -0.51
C LEU A 27 9.09 2.11 0.96
N GLN A 28 9.98 3.05 1.24
CA GLN A 28 10.36 3.44 2.59
C GLN A 28 10.52 4.96 2.71
N GLY A 29 10.70 5.45 3.93
CA GLY A 29 10.89 6.87 4.18
C GLY A 29 9.56 7.60 4.33
N GLY A 30 9.31 8.59 3.49
CA GLY A 30 8.13 9.44 3.53
C GLY A 30 8.42 10.84 4.06
N VAL A 31 7.37 11.66 4.16
CA VAL A 31 7.43 13.06 4.62
C VAL A 31 6.84 13.25 6.02
N SER A 32 6.39 12.17 6.65
CA SER A 32 5.82 12.19 8.00
C SER A 32 6.91 12.10 9.07
N GLU A 33 6.52 12.38 10.32
CA GLU A 33 7.38 12.17 11.49
C GLU A 33 7.71 10.69 11.74
N GLU A 34 6.98 9.78 11.08
CA GLU A 34 7.14 8.33 11.20
C GLU A 34 8.16 7.74 10.21
N LYS A 35 8.97 8.60 9.57
CA LYS A 35 9.99 8.19 8.59
C LYS A 35 10.95 7.12 9.15
N GLU A 36 11.43 7.29 10.38
CA GLU A 36 12.35 6.33 11.01
C GLU A 36 11.69 4.95 11.20
N VAL A 37 10.41 4.93 11.54
CA VAL A 37 9.64 3.68 11.68
C VAL A 37 9.49 3.00 10.32
N SER A 38 9.25 3.78 9.27
CA SER A 38 9.18 3.29 7.90
C SER A 38 10.51 2.66 7.46
N ASP A 39 11.64 3.32 7.72
CA ASP A 39 12.97 2.82 7.36
C ASP A 39 13.28 1.50 8.09
N LEU A 40 12.99 1.38 9.39
CA LEU A 40 13.17 0.15 10.18
C LEU A 40 12.27 -1.00 9.70
N THR A 41 11.01 -0.69 9.38
CA THR A 41 10.07 -1.66 8.83
C THR A 41 10.57 -2.20 7.50
N ALA A 42 11.01 -1.30 6.61
CA ALA A 42 11.52 -1.66 5.31
C ALA A 42 12.76 -2.54 5.40
N GLU A 43 13.73 -2.22 6.26
CA GLU A 43 14.96 -3.01 6.45
C GLU A 43 14.62 -4.46 6.79
N SER A 44 13.75 -4.67 7.78
CA SER A 44 13.32 -6.01 8.20
C SER A 44 12.60 -6.78 7.08
N CYS A 45 11.77 -6.09 6.30
CA CYS A 45 11.03 -6.70 5.20
C CYS A 45 11.95 -7.03 4.01
N ILE A 46 12.90 -6.16 3.68
CA ILE A 46 13.89 -6.39 2.62
C ILE A 46 14.69 -7.66 2.93
N GLU A 47 15.24 -7.77 4.16
CA GLU A 47 15.94 -8.99 4.57
C GLU A 47 15.09 -10.27 4.40
N ALA A 48 13.82 -10.22 4.80
CA ALA A 48 12.92 -11.37 4.70
C ALA A 48 12.62 -11.74 3.25
N LEU A 49 12.39 -10.75 2.39
CA LEU A 49 12.12 -10.94 0.96
C LEU A 49 13.35 -11.48 0.21
N GLU A 50 14.54 -10.97 0.50
CA GLU A 50 15.80 -11.48 -0.07
C GLU A 50 16.07 -12.93 0.35
N LYS A 51 15.85 -13.27 1.64
CA LYS A 51 15.93 -14.65 2.13
C LYS A 51 14.92 -15.58 1.43
N ALA A 52 13.78 -15.04 1.01
CA ALA A 52 12.77 -15.75 0.22
C ALA A 52 13.08 -15.79 -1.30
N SER A 53 14.25 -15.30 -1.71
CA SER A 53 14.74 -15.31 -3.09
C SER A 53 13.97 -14.38 -4.04
N PHE A 54 13.38 -13.31 -3.54
CA PHE A 54 12.87 -12.22 -4.38
C PHE A 54 14.02 -11.28 -4.80
N ASP A 55 13.89 -10.71 -5.99
CA ASP A 55 14.70 -9.57 -6.44
C ASP A 55 14.12 -8.30 -5.82
N VAL A 56 14.81 -7.74 -4.84
CA VAL A 56 14.30 -6.63 -4.02
C VAL A 56 15.04 -5.34 -4.34
N GLU A 57 14.29 -4.30 -4.63
CA GLU A 57 14.81 -2.96 -4.79
C GLU A 57 14.09 -2.02 -3.80
N ALA A 58 14.85 -1.18 -3.09
CA ALA A 58 14.30 -0.18 -2.19
C ALA A 58 14.17 1.18 -2.88
N LEU A 59 13.08 1.89 -2.62
CA LEU A 59 12.85 3.27 -3.04
C LEU A 59 12.56 4.13 -1.82
N SER A 60 13.51 4.99 -1.46
CA SER A 60 13.32 5.94 -0.37
C SER A 60 12.63 7.20 -0.88
N LEU A 61 11.50 7.55 -0.25
CA LEU A 61 10.71 8.74 -0.54
C LEU A 61 10.96 9.83 0.48
N ASP A 62 10.98 11.06 0.00
CA ASP A 62 11.04 12.28 0.82
C ASP A 62 10.29 13.43 0.12
N SER A 63 10.33 14.64 0.70
CA SER A 63 9.66 15.81 0.14
C SER A 63 10.16 16.24 -1.24
N ARG A 64 11.32 15.78 -1.68
CA ARG A 64 11.93 16.15 -2.97
C ARG A 64 11.42 15.28 -4.11
N ASN A 65 11.16 14.00 -3.83
CA ASN A 65 10.87 13.01 -4.87
C ASN A 65 9.46 12.41 -4.83
N ILE A 66 8.67 12.68 -3.79
CA ILE A 66 7.33 12.10 -3.65
C ILE A 66 6.39 12.49 -4.80
N ASN A 67 6.57 13.67 -5.37
CA ASN A 67 5.77 14.14 -6.52
C ASN A 67 6.11 13.39 -7.82
N GLU A 68 7.25 12.72 -7.87
CA GLU A 68 7.73 11.96 -9.03
C GLU A 68 7.48 10.46 -8.87
N LEU A 69 6.75 10.06 -7.82
CA LEU A 69 6.57 8.64 -7.45
C LEU A 69 6.12 7.77 -8.62
N ALA A 70 5.17 8.24 -9.43
CA ALA A 70 4.66 7.45 -10.57
C ALA A 70 5.77 7.12 -11.59
N GLU A 71 6.62 8.10 -11.91
CA GLU A 71 7.73 7.91 -12.85
C GLU A 71 8.86 7.06 -12.24
N LEU A 72 9.16 7.27 -10.97
CA LEU A 72 10.14 6.46 -10.24
C LEU A 72 9.71 4.98 -10.20
N VAL A 73 8.45 4.70 -9.86
CA VAL A 73 7.92 3.33 -9.85
C VAL A 73 7.96 2.70 -11.25
N LYS A 74 7.55 3.44 -12.29
CA LYS A 74 7.62 2.94 -13.68
C LYS A 74 9.04 2.61 -14.09
N SER A 75 10.02 3.46 -13.73
CA SER A 75 11.43 3.24 -14.09
C SER A 75 12.00 1.97 -13.47
N LYS A 76 11.50 1.56 -12.29
CA LYS A 76 11.90 0.35 -11.60
C LYS A 76 11.24 -0.92 -12.15
N ASN A 77 10.09 -0.77 -12.82
CA ASN A 77 9.30 -1.86 -13.41
C ASN A 77 9.10 -3.06 -12.46
N PRO A 78 8.54 -2.88 -11.27
CA PRO A 78 8.33 -3.96 -10.32
C PRO A 78 7.13 -4.84 -10.69
N ASP A 79 7.15 -6.09 -10.25
CA ASP A 79 5.97 -6.96 -10.32
C ASP A 79 4.96 -6.65 -9.21
N VAL A 80 5.47 -6.19 -8.05
CA VAL A 80 4.65 -5.83 -6.89
C VAL A 80 5.36 -4.75 -6.06
N ILE A 81 4.57 -3.91 -5.41
CA ILE A 81 5.06 -2.90 -4.47
C ILE A 81 4.79 -3.38 -3.04
N PHE A 82 5.85 -3.42 -2.22
CA PHE A 82 5.72 -3.52 -0.77
C PHE A 82 5.74 -2.12 -0.17
N ASN A 83 4.61 -1.68 0.36
CA ASN A 83 4.50 -0.36 0.95
C ASN A 83 4.87 -0.43 2.45
N ALA A 84 6.07 0.02 2.82
CA ALA A 84 6.52 0.15 4.19
C ALA A 84 6.42 1.59 4.73
N LEU A 85 5.74 2.48 4.00
CA LEU A 85 5.52 3.85 4.46
C LEU A 85 4.54 3.88 5.63
N HIS A 86 4.78 4.80 6.56
CA HIS A 86 3.91 5.07 7.71
C HIS A 86 3.43 6.51 7.69
N GLY A 87 2.18 6.70 8.11
CA GLY A 87 1.53 8.01 8.21
C GLY A 87 1.27 8.71 6.88
N GLY A 88 0.45 9.76 6.94
CA GLY A 88 0.17 10.64 5.81
C GLY A 88 -0.20 9.92 4.52
N ALA A 89 0.39 10.36 3.41
CA ALA A 89 0.12 9.85 2.08
C ALA A 89 0.42 8.34 1.90
N GLY A 90 1.26 7.76 2.77
CA GLY A 90 1.56 6.33 2.77
C GLY A 90 0.36 5.45 3.12
N GLU A 91 -0.59 5.98 3.88
CA GLU A 91 -1.70 5.23 4.47
C GLU A 91 -3.09 5.79 4.13
N ASP A 92 -3.20 7.01 3.61
CA ASP A 92 -4.47 7.71 3.39
C ASP A 92 -5.17 7.41 2.05
N GLY A 93 -4.60 6.55 1.22
CA GLY A 93 -5.12 6.20 -0.09
C GLY A 93 -4.48 6.97 -1.26
N SER A 94 -3.72 8.03 -0.99
CA SER A 94 -3.11 8.88 -2.02
C SER A 94 -2.11 8.09 -2.88
N ILE A 95 -1.16 7.42 -2.27
CA ILE A 95 -0.14 6.60 -2.95
C ILE A 95 -0.78 5.36 -3.57
N GLN A 96 -1.73 4.73 -2.89
CA GLN A 96 -2.48 3.58 -3.41
C GLN A 96 -3.20 3.92 -4.72
N GLY A 97 -3.73 5.15 -4.86
CA GLY A 97 -4.34 5.62 -6.10
C GLY A 97 -3.35 5.68 -7.27
N ILE A 98 -2.10 6.00 -7.02
CA ILE A 98 -1.03 5.96 -8.03
C ILE A 98 -0.80 4.51 -8.48
N PHE A 99 -0.67 3.55 -7.55
CA PHE A 99 -0.42 2.14 -7.88
C PHE A 99 -1.59 1.53 -8.66
N GLU A 100 -2.84 1.84 -8.30
CA GLU A 100 -4.02 1.40 -9.05
C GLU A 100 -4.03 1.98 -10.47
N THR A 101 -3.67 3.25 -10.63
CA THR A 101 -3.56 3.88 -11.95
C THR A 101 -2.47 3.22 -12.81
N LEU A 102 -1.35 2.85 -12.20
CA LEU A 102 -0.25 2.13 -12.85
C LEU A 102 -0.56 0.65 -13.06
N LYS A 103 -1.62 0.11 -12.47
CA LYS A 103 -1.99 -1.31 -12.49
C LYS A 103 -0.90 -2.24 -11.93
N ILE A 104 -0.19 -1.76 -10.91
CA ILE A 104 0.83 -2.53 -10.21
C ILE A 104 0.23 -3.02 -8.89
N PRO A 105 0.26 -4.33 -8.60
CA PRO A 105 -0.16 -4.87 -7.32
C PRO A 105 0.66 -4.27 -6.17
N TYR A 106 0.03 -4.11 -5.01
CA TYR A 106 0.70 -3.58 -3.83
C TYR A 106 0.15 -4.21 -2.54
N THR A 107 0.94 -4.14 -1.48
CA THR A 107 0.52 -4.52 -0.14
C THR A 107 -0.36 -3.44 0.48
N HIS A 108 -1.14 -3.79 1.50
CA HIS A 108 -2.09 -2.94 2.19
C HIS A 108 -3.49 -2.88 1.56
N SER A 109 -4.34 -2.08 2.19
CA SER A 109 -5.71 -1.85 1.75
C SER A 109 -5.75 -0.91 0.55
N GLY A 110 -6.83 -1.00 -0.24
CA GLY A 110 -7.05 -0.11 -1.37
C GLY A 110 -7.43 1.32 -0.96
N VAL A 111 -7.54 2.20 -1.94
CA VAL A 111 -7.76 3.64 -1.79
C VAL A 111 -8.87 3.98 -0.81
N LEU A 112 -10.08 3.43 -1.03
CA LEU A 112 -11.25 3.77 -0.22
C LEU A 112 -11.09 3.33 1.24
N SER A 113 -10.59 2.11 1.48
CA SER A 113 -10.40 1.58 2.82
C SER A 113 -9.35 2.37 3.59
N SER A 114 -8.24 2.73 2.93
CA SER A 114 -7.18 3.54 3.49
C SER A 114 -7.68 4.95 3.87
N ALA A 115 -8.36 5.63 2.96
CA ALA A 115 -8.92 6.96 3.21
C ALA A 115 -9.92 6.96 4.38
N ILE A 116 -10.80 5.97 4.43
CA ILE A 116 -11.77 5.84 5.53
C ILE A 116 -11.06 5.57 6.86
N ALA A 117 -10.08 4.67 6.88
CA ALA A 117 -9.37 4.31 8.10
C ALA A 117 -8.59 5.47 8.70
N MET A 118 -8.04 6.33 7.88
CA MET A 118 -7.30 7.52 8.32
C MET A 118 -8.21 8.65 8.83
N ASP A 119 -9.49 8.67 8.43
CA ASP A 119 -10.47 9.62 8.97
C ASP A 119 -11.22 8.99 10.16
N LYS A 120 -10.78 9.33 11.38
CA LYS A 120 -11.36 8.80 12.63
C LYS A 120 -12.85 9.08 12.77
N PHE A 121 -13.32 10.21 12.27
CA PHE A 121 -14.73 10.58 12.35
C PHE A 121 -15.58 9.74 11.41
N ILE A 122 -15.14 9.56 10.17
CA ILE A 122 -15.84 8.76 9.18
C ILE A 122 -15.78 7.27 9.55
N SER A 123 -14.62 6.76 9.96
CA SER A 123 -14.47 5.36 10.37
C SER A 123 -15.34 5.01 11.58
N LYS A 124 -15.41 5.87 12.62
CA LYS A 124 -16.33 5.70 13.76
C LYS A 124 -17.80 5.64 13.32
N LYS A 125 -18.22 6.52 12.42
CA LYS A 125 -19.61 6.50 11.88
C LYS A 125 -19.92 5.19 11.17
N LEU A 126 -19.02 4.70 10.34
CA LEU A 126 -19.18 3.45 9.61
C LEU A 126 -19.21 2.24 10.56
N PHE A 127 -18.32 2.20 11.56
CA PHE A 127 -18.31 1.14 12.55
C PHE A 127 -19.60 1.11 13.37
N LYS A 128 -20.07 2.29 13.82
CA LYS A 128 -21.34 2.40 14.55
C LYS A 128 -22.52 1.96 13.67
N ALA A 129 -22.58 2.36 12.41
CA ALA A 129 -23.62 1.93 11.47
C ALA A 129 -23.58 0.43 11.16
N SER A 130 -22.42 -0.21 11.31
CA SER A 130 -22.21 -1.65 11.16
C SER A 130 -22.43 -2.44 12.45
N GLY A 131 -22.89 -1.79 13.53
CA GLY A 131 -23.14 -2.42 14.82
C GLY A 131 -21.88 -2.73 15.65
N LEU A 132 -20.73 -2.18 15.27
CA LEU A 132 -19.49 -2.32 16.04
C LEU A 132 -19.43 -1.30 17.20
N PRO A 133 -18.88 -1.67 18.35
CA PRO A 133 -18.70 -0.73 19.45
C PRO A 133 -17.63 0.31 19.09
N VAL A 134 -17.94 1.56 19.37
CA VAL A 134 -17.01 2.70 19.17
C VAL A 134 -16.94 3.52 20.45
N ILE A 135 -15.76 4.09 20.74
CA ILE A 135 -15.59 5.04 21.82
C ILE A 135 -16.29 6.34 21.39
N GLU A 136 -17.20 6.83 22.20
CA GLU A 136 -17.84 8.14 21.98
C GLU A 136 -16.85 9.25 22.34
N ASP A 137 -16.88 10.34 21.54
CA ASP A 137 -16.08 11.54 21.77
C ASP A 137 -16.71 12.40 22.85
#